data_fc998eab77df44622df1f23eac6dd6c0
#
_entry.id   fc998eab77df44622df1f23eac6dd6c0
#
_cell.length_a   1.000
_cell.length_b   1.000
_cell.length_c   1.000
_cell.angle_alpha   90.00
_cell.angle_beta   90.00
_cell.angle_gamma   90.00
#
_symmetry.space_group_name_H-M   'P 1'
#
loop_
_entity.id
_entity.type
_entity.pdbx_description
1 polymer ?
#
loop_
_entity_poly.entity_id
_entity_poly.type
_entity_poly.pdbx_seq_one_letter_code
_entity_poly.pdbx_strand_id
1 'polypeptide(L)'
;MAYFPFFVDIKNKDCLVVGSGSVALRKIEQLLSFEACVTCISPGSIEIDAVNFINREFKDSDLDNRFIVIACSDNHSLNKHIVRLCREKGIAVNVVDDKEECS
;
A
#
# COMPACT_ATOMS: atom_id res chain seq x y z
N MET A 1 16.82 5.75 16.88
CA MET A 1 16.71 5.26 15.51
C MET A 1 16.83 6.43 14.54
N ALA A 2 17.58 6.24 13.49
CA ALA A 2 17.84 7.33 12.54
C ALA A 2 17.17 7.05 11.20
N TYR A 3 16.34 7.98 10.77
CA TYR A 3 15.71 7.92 9.45
C TYR A 3 16.30 9.00 8.56
N PHE A 4 16.66 8.62 7.38
CA PHE A 4 17.18 9.57 6.41
C PHE A 4 16.11 9.82 5.34
N PRO A 5 15.59 11.05 5.25
CA PRO A 5 14.58 11.35 4.24
C PRO A 5 15.18 11.42 2.85
N PHE A 6 14.49 10.87 1.88
CA PHE A 6 14.87 11.02 0.49
C PHE A 6 13.62 11.13 -0.35
N PHE A 7 13.76 11.71 -1.53
CA PHE A 7 12.63 11.92 -2.43
C PHE A 7 12.76 11.01 -3.64
N VAL A 8 11.65 10.43 -4.05
CA VAL A 8 11.61 9.51 -5.18
C VAL A 8 10.46 9.91 -6.09
N ASP A 9 10.70 9.86 -7.39
CA ASP A 9 9.67 10.18 -8.37
C ASP A 9 8.81 8.95 -8.58
N ILE A 10 7.52 9.07 -8.26
CA ILE A 10 6.57 7.96 -8.41
C ILE A 10 5.57 8.19 -9.53
N LYS A 11 5.77 9.22 -10.33
CA LYS A 11 4.88 9.49 -11.47
C LYS A 11 4.82 8.28 -12.39
N ASN A 12 3.62 7.80 -12.65
CA ASN A 12 3.35 6.62 -13.50
C ASN A 12 3.95 5.31 -12.98
N LYS A 13 4.38 5.28 -11.71
CA LYS A 13 4.87 4.05 -11.10
C LYS A 13 3.71 3.25 -10.51
N ASP A 14 3.80 1.92 -10.60
CA ASP A 14 2.77 1.03 -10.09
C ASP A 14 2.88 0.88 -8.58
N CYS A 15 1.89 1.39 -7.87
CA CYS A 15 1.83 1.33 -6.43
C CYS A 15 0.63 0.46 -6.02
N LEU A 16 0.81 -0.32 -4.96
CA LEU A 16 -0.23 -1.20 -4.45
C LEU A 16 -0.61 -0.78 -3.04
N VAL A 17 -1.92 -0.68 -2.78
CA VAL A 17 -2.44 -0.45 -1.44
C VAL A 17 -3.29 -1.66 -1.07
N VAL A 18 -3.00 -2.29 0.06
CA VAL A 18 -3.76 -3.42 0.56
C VAL A 18 -4.55 -2.98 1.78
N GLY A 19 -5.85 -2.86 1.61
CA GLY A 19 -6.76 -2.36 2.63
C GLY A 19 -7.79 -1.41 2.05
N SER A 20 -8.87 -1.16 2.78
CA SER A 20 -9.95 -0.29 2.30
C SER A 20 -10.54 0.62 3.38
N GLY A 21 -9.91 0.71 4.54
CA GLY A 21 -10.35 1.61 5.60
C GLY A 21 -9.95 3.05 5.34
N SER A 22 -10.19 3.92 6.33
CA SER A 22 -9.91 5.35 6.18
C SER A 22 -8.42 5.63 5.93
N VAL A 23 -7.55 4.85 6.54
CA VAL A 23 -6.11 5.02 6.34
C VAL A 23 -5.73 4.66 4.90
N ALA A 24 -6.30 3.58 4.38
CA ALA A 24 -6.06 3.17 3.00
C ALA A 24 -6.50 4.26 2.04
N LEU A 25 -7.68 4.84 2.27
CA LEU A 25 -8.19 5.92 1.41
C LEU A 25 -7.24 7.12 1.39
N ARG A 26 -6.74 7.52 2.55
CA ARG A 26 -5.80 8.64 2.62
C ARG A 26 -4.51 8.36 1.86
N LYS A 27 -4.00 7.13 1.97
CA LYS A 27 -2.78 6.75 1.26
C LYS A 27 -3.01 6.71 -0.24
N ILE A 28 -4.16 6.21 -0.67
CA ILE A 28 -4.51 6.18 -2.09
C ILE A 28 -4.56 7.61 -2.64
N GLU A 29 -5.26 8.51 -1.94
CA GLU A 29 -5.36 9.89 -2.38
C GLU A 29 -4.00 10.57 -2.46
N GLN A 30 -3.15 10.29 -1.47
CA GLN A 30 -1.81 10.84 -1.45
C GLN A 30 -1.00 10.36 -2.65
N LEU A 31 -1.03 9.05 -2.94
CA LEU A 31 -0.31 8.50 -4.08
C LEU A 31 -0.82 9.06 -5.40
N LEU A 32 -2.14 9.20 -5.52
CA LEU A 32 -2.74 9.76 -6.73
C LEU A 32 -2.33 11.21 -6.94
N SER A 33 -2.17 11.97 -5.85
CA SER A 33 -1.76 13.36 -5.95
C SER A 33 -0.33 13.50 -6.51
N PHE A 34 0.47 12.45 -6.40
CA PHE A 34 1.80 12.39 -6.99
C PHE A 34 1.82 11.67 -8.33
N GLU A 35 0.63 11.46 -8.92
CA GLU A 35 0.46 10.90 -10.26
C GLU A 35 0.92 9.44 -10.38
N ALA A 36 0.91 8.70 -9.28
CA ALA A 36 1.20 7.28 -9.31
C ALA A 36 0.03 6.50 -9.91
N CYS A 37 0.31 5.31 -10.44
CA CYS A 37 -0.72 4.38 -10.86
C CYS A 37 -1.04 3.50 -9.66
N VAL A 38 -2.25 3.62 -9.12
CA VAL A 38 -2.61 2.96 -7.87
C VAL A 38 -3.56 1.81 -8.10
N THR A 39 -3.20 0.66 -7.56
CA THR A 39 -4.08 -0.50 -7.45
C THR A 39 -4.37 -0.73 -5.98
N CYS A 40 -5.63 -0.95 -5.64
CA CYS A 40 -6.05 -1.25 -4.28
C CYS A 40 -6.69 -2.62 -4.25
N ILE A 41 -6.24 -3.47 -3.33
CA ILE A 41 -6.80 -4.81 -3.18
C ILE A 41 -7.32 -4.96 -1.76
N SER A 42 -8.60 -5.30 -1.65
CA SER A 42 -9.24 -5.48 -0.35
C SER A 42 -10.60 -6.14 -0.54
N PRO A 43 -11.03 -7.01 0.37
CA PRO A 43 -12.40 -7.49 0.38
C PRO A 43 -13.31 -6.44 1.01
N GLY A 44 -13.62 -5.41 0.26
CA GLY A 44 -14.44 -4.31 0.74
C GLY A 44 -14.83 -3.44 -0.43
N SER A 45 -15.02 -2.16 -0.19
CA SER A 45 -15.31 -1.23 -1.26
C SER A 45 -14.69 0.12 -0.97
N ILE A 46 -14.36 0.83 -2.03
CA ILE A 46 -13.90 2.21 -1.94
C ILE A 46 -14.58 3.01 -3.04
N GLU A 47 -14.63 4.33 -2.85
CA GLU A 47 -15.29 5.21 -3.80
C GLU A 47 -14.31 6.23 -4.37
N ILE A 48 -13.28 5.73 -5.04
CA ILE A 48 -12.29 6.58 -5.70
C ILE A 48 -12.17 6.08 -7.14
N ASP A 49 -12.53 6.90 -8.10
CA ASP A 49 -12.58 6.49 -9.50
C ASP A 49 -11.22 6.23 -10.14
N ALA A 50 -10.21 6.97 -9.70
CA ALA A 50 -8.91 6.92 -10.36
C ALA A 50 -8.03 5.75 -9.92
N VAL A 51 -8.53 4.89 -9.03
CA VAL A 51 -7.79 3.73 -8.55
C VAL A 51 -8.33 2.47 -9.20
N ASN A 52 -7.41 1.53 -9.48
CA ASN A 52 -7.80 0.21 -9.95
C ASN A 52 -8.13 -0.64 -8.72
N PHE A 53 -9.42 -0.76 -8.39
CA PHE A 53 -9.84 -1.48 -7.19
C PHE A 53 -10.19 -2.92 -7.53
N ILE A 54 -9.59 -3.86 -6.79
CA ILE A 54 -9.84 -5.28 -6.94
C ILE A 54 -10.43 -5.80 -5.64
N ASN A 55 -11.69 -6.22 -5.70
CA ASN A 55 -12.42 -6.67 -4.52
C ASN A 55 -12.17 -8.15 -4.28
N ARG A 56 -11.10 -8.44 -3.58
CA ARG A 56 -10.76 -9.79 -3.15
C ARG A 56 -9.63 -9.73 -2.14
N GLU A 57 -9.30 -10.87 -1.55
CA GLU A 57 -8.19 -10.91 -0.62
C GLU A 57 -6.86 -10.86 -1.36
N PHE A 58 -5.84 -10.40 -0.65
CA PHE A 58 -4.49 -10.30 -1.17
C PHE A 58 -3.92 -11.67 -1.54
N LYS A 59 -3.16 -11.70 -2.63
CA LYS A 59 -2.37 -12.86 -3.05
C LYS A 59 -0.91 -12.45 -3.16
N ASP A 60 -0.01 -13.38 -2.88
CA ASP A 60 1.43 -13.07 -2.94
C ASP A 60 1.85 -12.53 -4.31
N SER A 61 1.23 -13.03 -5.38
CA SER A 61 1.55 -12.56 -6.73
C SER A 61 1.13 -11.12 -6.99
N ASP A 62 0.30 -10.54 -6.13
CA ASP A 62 -0.08 -9.14 -6.28
C ASP A 62 1.10 -8.18 -6.12
N LEU A 63 2.18 -8.65 -5.55
CA LEU A 63 3.39 -7.85 -5.36
C LEU A 63 4.24 -7.75 -6.62
N ASP A 64 3.94 -8.54 -7.64
CA ASP A 64 4.76 -8.56 -8.84
C ASP A 64 4.74 -7.20 -9.55
N ASN A 65 5.92 -6.69 -9.86
CA ASN A 65 6.09 -5.43 -10.60
C ASN A 65 5.57 -4.19 -9.87
N ARG A 66 5.52 -4.23 -8.54
CA ARG A 66 5.13 -3.05 -7.78
C ARG A 66 6.35 -2.21 -7.40
N PHE A 67 6.20 -0.89 -7.49
CA PHE A 67 7.25 0.03 -7.11
C PHE A 67 7.22 0.32 -5.62
N ILE A 68 6.01 0.58 -5.08
CA ILE A 68 5.79 0.81 -3.65
C ILE A 68 4.54 0.03 -3.23
N VAL A 69 4.58 -0.55 -2.04
CA VAL A 69 3.44 -1.27 -1.48
C VAL A 69 3.10 -0.66 -0.13
N ILE A 70 1.82 -0.36 0.08
CA ILE A 70 1.31 0.13 1.35
C ILE A 70 0.47 -0.97 1.98
N ALA A 71 0.91 -1.52 3.10
CA ALA A 71 0.17 -2.55 3.83
C ALA A 71 -0.58 -1.88 4.97
N CYS A 72 -1.89 -1.71 4.79
CA CYS A 72 -2.73 -1.02 5.75
C CYS A 72 -4.10 -1.69 5.94
N SER A 73 -4.11 -3.02 5.87
CA SER A 73 -5.32 -3.78 6.17
C SER A 73 -5.53 -3.81 7.68
N ASP A 74 -6.73 -4.23 8.10
CA ASP A 74 -7.00 -4.42 9.52
C ASP A 74 -6.51 -5.77 10.04
N ASN A 75 -5.91 -6.56 9.19
CA ASN A 75 -5.32 -7.85 9.55
C ASN A 75 -3.82 -7.69 9.74
N HIS A 76 -3.38 -7.64 10.99
CA HIS A 76 -1.97 -7.42 11.32
C HIS A 76 -1.07 -8.53 10.80
N SER A 77 -1.54 -9.77 10.82
CA SER A 77 -0.77 -10.90 10.31
C SER A 77 -0.52 -10.75 8.82
N LEU A 78 -1.53 -10.32 8.08
CA LEU A 78 -1.38 -10.08 6.65
C LEU A 78 -0.39 -8.95 6.39
N ASN A 79 -0.48 -7.87 7.14
CA ASN A 79 0.45 -6.75 6.99
C ASN A 79 1.89 -7.19 7.19
N LYS A 80 2.14 -8.01 8.22
CA LYS A 80 3.48 -8.54 8.48
C LYS A 80 3.96 -9.45 7.35
N HIS A 81 3.07 -10.26 6.82
CA HIS A 81 3.39 -11.14 5.70
C HIS A 81 3.81 -10.33 4.48
N ILE A 82 3.08 -9.27 4.18
CA ILE A 82 3.37 -8.40 3.05
C ILE A 82 4.74 -7.74 3.23
N VAL A 83 5.03 -7.23 4.42
CA VAL A 83 6.32 -6.61 4.70
C VAL A 83 7.46 -7.58 4.47
N ARG A 84 7.31 -8.81 4.96
CA ARG A 84 8.34 -9.84 4.78
C ARG A 84 8.58 -10.13 3.31
N LEU A 85 7.51 -10.33 2.54
CA LEU A 85 7.63 -10.62 1.12
C LEU A 85 8.26 -9.47 0.36
N CYS A 86 7.88 -8.24 0.68
CA CYS A 86 8.44 -7.07 0.03
C CYS A 86 9.94 -6.96 0.29
N ARG A 87 10.36 -7.24 1.52
CA ARG A 87 11.79 -7.21 1.85
C ARG A 87 12.56 -8.26 1.07
N GLU A 88 11.99 -9.45 0.93
CA GLU A 88 12.63 -10.52 0.16
C GLU A 88 12.76 -10.16 -1.30
N LYS A 89 11.79 -9.42 -1.83
CA LYS A 89 11.76 -9.03 -3.24
C LYS A 89 12.44 -7.70 -3.53
N GLY A 90 12.87 -6.98 -2.50
CA GLY A 90 13.48 -5.68 -2.67
C GLY A 90 12.48 -4.59 -3.05
N ILE A 91 11.23 -4.71 -2.62
CA ILE A 91 10.19 -3.74 -2.89
C ILE A 91 10.03 -2.80 -1.69
N ALA A 92 9.95 -1.50 -1.95
CA ALA A 92 9.70 -0.52 -0.91
C ALA A 92 8.32 -0.74 -0.32
N VAL A 93 8.22 -0.83 1.01
CA VAL A 93 6.96 -1.10 1.68
C VAL A 93 6.78 -0.17 2.87
N ASN A 94 5.55 0.30 3.04
CA ASN A 94 5.13 1.07 4.19
C ASN A 94 4.00 0.32 4.86
N VAL A 95 4.12 0.04 6.15
CA VAL A 95 3.06 -0.60 6.91
C VAL A 95 2.45 0.44 7.84
N VAL A 96 1.12 0.51 7.83
CA VAL A 96 0.39 1.40 8.71
C VAL A 96 -0.51 0.55 9.58
N ASP A 97 -0.31 0.65 10.88
CA ASP A 97 -1.02 -0.12 11.88
C ASP A 97 -1.65 0.87 12.85
N ASP A 98 -2.89 0.60 13.27
CA ASP A 98 -3.59 1.50 14.17
C ASP A 98 -2.79 1.84 15.41
N LYS A 99 -2.09 0.87 15.95
CA LYS A 99 -1.29 1.11 17.15
C LYS A 99 -0.13 2.05 16.90
N GLU A 100 0.44 1.98 15.71
CA GLU A 100 1.56 2.84 15.37
C GLU A 100 1.13 4.25 15.06
N GLU A 101 -0.08 4.41 14.57
CA GLU A 101 -0.61 5.74 14.34
C GLU A 101 -0.83 6.50 15.63
N CYS A 102 -1.06 5.79 16.71
CA CYS A 102 -1.29 6.40 18.01
C CYS A 102 -0.02 6.82 18.73
N SER A 103 1.11 6.43 18.23
CA SER A 103 2.39 6.72 18.89
C SER A 103 3.09 7.94 18.34
#